data_ef59139bd8afec9574428a77ba72a9a5
#
_entry.id   ef59139bd8afec9574428a77ba72a9a5
#
_cell.length_a   1.000
_cell.length_b   1.000
_cell.length_c   1.000
_cell.angle_alpha   90.00
_cell.angle_beta   90.00
_cell.angle_gamma   90.00
#
_symmetry.space_group_name_H-M   'P 1'
#
loop_
_entity.id
_entity.type
_entity.pdbx_description
1 polymer ?
#
loop_
_entity_poly.entity_id
_entity_poly.type
_entity_poly.pdbx_seq_one_letter_code
_entity_poly.pdbx_strand_id
1 'polypeptide(L)'
;MKKTLYIFSILVFTQITSCRTLKLTGTTIGEISNFSTAKLDWDKVNDWQHANIENGEFPGISVTKAYNDLLKDKDGKSVIVAVIDTGIDIDHEDLKNVVWVNEGEIPNNMVDDDGNGYVDDIHGWNFLGDSTGDQYELIRMLKKDTDFETKPLAIQKYAEMIKEDGIEDAVDVIEKNITRDLMHYNDSITQAKKLTWNPRATGDDPDDFSNKFYGDGNILPKTDDEYHGTHVAGIIAAQRHNGVGMDGIAANVKIMTLRAVPNKGDEYDKDIVYSIRYAADNGAHIINMS
;
A
#
# COMPACT_ATOMS: atom_id res chain seq x y z
N MET A 1 -59.05 -10.64 -37.16
CA MET A 1 -58.52 -9.26 -36.94
C MET A 1 -57.28 -9.35 -36.09
N LYS A 2 -56.08 -9.34 -36.71
CA LYS A 2 -54.80 -9.37 -36.01
C LYS A 2 -54.38 -7.91 -35.71
N LYS A 3 -54.20 -7.59 -34.42
CA LYS A 3 -53.65 -6.31 -34.02
C LYS A 3 -52.12 -6.44 -33.86
N THR A 4 -51.42 -5.80 -34.77
CA THR A 4 -49.95 -5.68 -34.75
C THR A 4 -49.57 -4.58 -33.78
N LEU A 5 -48.81 -4.97 -32.76
CA LEU A 5 -48.24 -4.03 -31.75
C LEU A 5 -46.86 -3.60 -32.21
N TYR A 6 -46.73 -2.32 -32.57
CA TYR A 6 -45.43 -1.73 -32.87
C TYR A 6 -44.78 -1.30 -31.55
N ILE A 7 -43.66 -1.95 -31.18
CA ILE A 7 -42.79 -1.50 -30.08
C ILE A 7 -41.77 -0.54 -30.69
N PHE A 8 -41.90 0.73 -30.35
CA PHE A 8 -40.90 1.73 -30.64
C PHE A 8 -39.79 1.62 -29.60
N SER A 9 -38.65 1.07 -29.99
CA SER A 9 -37.43 1.12 -29.16
C SER A 9 -36.81 2.49 -29.35
N ILE A 10 -36.95 3.35 -28.34
CA ILE A 10 -36.18 4.59 -28.24
C ILE A 10 -34.82 4.22 -27.69
N LEU A 11 -33.81 4.15 -28.56
CA LEU A 11 -32.41 4.12 -28.16
C LEU A 11 -32.01 5.51 -27.69
N VAL A 12 -31.94 5.69 -26.38
CA VAL A 12 -31.33 6.88 -25.80
C VAL A 12 -29.82 6.66 -25.84
N PHE A 13 -29.18 7.25 -26.83
CA PHE A 13 -27.73 7.43 -26.86
C PHE A 13 -27.38 8.52 -25.83
N THR A 14 -27.07 8.15 -24.59
CA THR A 14 -26.35 9.04 -23.71
C THR A 14 -24.89 9.06 -24.15
N GLN A 15 -24.54 10.07 -24.91
CA GLN A 15 -23.15 10.41 -25.15
C GLN A 15 -22.52 10.84 -23.81
N ILE A 16 -21.76 9.96 -23.21
CA ILE A 16 -20.82 10.32 -22.15
C ILE A 16 -19.64 11.02 -22.81
N THR A 17 -19.82 12.30 -23.14
CA THR A 17 -18.71 13.20 -23.46
C THR A 17 -18.13 13.70 -22.15
N SER A 18 -17.34 12.87 -21.48
CA SER A 18 -16.47 13.29 -20.41
C SER A 18 -15.03 12.83 -20.69
N CYS A 19 -14.50 13.40 -21.74
CA CYS A 19 -13.06 13.54 -21.89
C CYS A 19 -12.85 14.94 -22.47
N ARG A 20 -12.99 15.97 -21.64
CA ARG A 20 -12.36 17.24 -21.93
C ARG A 20 -10.87 16.98 -21.88
N THR A 21 -10.30 16.74 -23.04
CA THR A 21 -8.87 16.87 -23.26
C THR A 21 -8.50 18.26 -22.75
N LEU A 22 -7.89 18.32 -21.56
CA LEU A 22 -7.15 19.51 -21.17
C LEU A 22 -6.09 19.65 -22.26
N LYS A 23 -6.27 20.59 -23.17
CA LYS A 23 -5.18 21.11 -23.97
C LYS A 23 -4.26 21.81 -22.97
N LEU A 24 -3.29 21.10 -22.45
CA LEU A 24 -2.08 21.72 -21.96
C LEU A 24 -1.52 22.47 -23.14
N THR A 25 -1.72 23.79 -23.17
CA THR A 25 -0.99 24.68 -24.05
C THR A 25 0.47 24.40 -23.75
N GLY A 26 1.15 23.79 -24.71
CA GLY A 26 2.51 23.32 -24.53
C GLY A 26 3.42 24.48 -24.15
N THR A 27 3.82 24.48 -22.90
CA THR A 27 5.17 24.92 -22.58
C THR A 27 6.03 23.78 -23.06
N THR A 28 6.72 23.98 -24.14
CA THR A 28 7.81 23.11 -24.61
C THR A 28 8.68 22.87 -23.39
N ILE A 29 8.74 21.61 -22.93
CA ILE A 29 9.75 21.21 -21.95
C ILE A 29 11.06 21.50 -22.66
N GLY A 30 11.73 22.59 -22.26
CA GLY A 30 13.04 22.94 -22.79
C GLY A 30 13.91 21.70 -22.63
N GLU A 31 14.70 21.43 -23.67
CA GLU A 31 15.59 20.27 -23.70
C GLU A 31 16.28 20.13 -22.35
N ILE A 32 16.01 19.04 -21.63
CA ILE A 32 16.75 18.62 -20.44
C ILE A 32 18.11 18.09 -20.95
N SER A 33 18.90 18.98 -21.54
CA SER A 33 20.14 18.59 -22.21
C SER A 33 21.38 18.72 -21.34
N ASN A 34 21.27 19.07 -20.06
CA ASN A 34 22.42 19.21 -19.16
C ASN A 34 22.18 18.62 -17.78
N PHE A 35 21.91 17.34 -17.70
CA PHE A 35 22.21 16.62 -16.45
C PHE A 35 23.74 16.57 -16.33
N SER A 36 24.29 17.59 -15.68
CA SER A 36 25.67 17.53 -15.22
C SER A 36 25.79 16.38 -14.22
N THR A 37 26.75 15.48 -14.44
CA THR A 37 27.21 14.51 -13.44
C THR A 37 28.01 15.21 -12.32
N ALA A 38 27.75 16.48 -12.07
CA ALA A 38 28.29 17.20 -10.93
C ALA A 38 27.86 16.44 -9.66
N LYS A 39 28.83 16.31 -8.77
CA LYS A 39 28.66 15.63 -7.48
C LYS A 39 27.37 16.13 -6.82
N LEU A 40 26.38 15.23 -6.65
CA LEU A 40 25.11 15.55 -5.99
C LEU A 40 25.40 16.18 -4.64
N ASP A 41 24.86 17.36 -4.44
CA ASP A 41 24.83 18.01 -3.14
C ASP A 41 23.69 17.38 -2.32
N TRP A 42 24.06 16.47 -1.44
CA TRP A 42 23.07 15.70 -0.66
C TRP A 42 22.20 16.59 0.21
N ASP A 43 22.70 17.74 0.67
CA ASP A 43 21.89 18.70 1.43
C ASP A 43 20.74 19.30 0.59
N LYS A 44 20.90 19.33 -0.74
CA LYS A 44 19.84 19.75 -1.66
C LYS A 44 18.97 18.60 -2.14
N VAL A 45 19.43 17.36 -1.98
CA VAL A 45 18.70 16.16 -2.40
C VAL A 45 17.62 15.77 -1.39
N ASN A 46 17.82 16.04 -0.11
CA ASN A 46 16.92 15.62 0.96
C ASN A 46 15.45 16.05 0.77
N ASP A 47 15.24 17.21 0.12
CA ASP A 47 13.91 17.76 -0.13
C ASP A 47 13.55 17.87 -1.61
N TRP A 48 14.24 17.12 -2.48
CA TRP A 48 14.05 17.19 -3.93
C TRP A 48 12.60 17.02 -4.37
N GLN A 49 11.84 16.14 -3.68
CA GLN A 49 10.42 15.89 -3.96
C GLN A 49 9.55 17.14 -3.77
N HIS A 50 9.96 18.05 -2.88
CA HIS A 50 9.26 19.31 -2.63
C HIS A 50 9.58 20.41 -3.64
N ALA A 51 10.66 20.22 -4.43
CA ALA A 51 11.13 21.22 -5.37
C ALA A 51 10.11 21.54 -6.47
N ASN A 52 10.13 22.79 -6.94
CA ASN A 52 9.34 23.19 -8.09
C ASN A 52 10.02 22.71 -9.37
N ILE A 53 9.29 22.00 -10.22
CA ILE A 53 9.77 21.50 -11.51
C ILE A 53 10.31 22.60 -12.44
N GLU A 54 9.79 23.84 -12.33
CA GLU A 54 10.18 24.95 -13.19
C GLU A 54 11.54 25.56 -12.82
N ASN A 55 11.90 25.54 -11.54
CA ASN A 55 13.06 26.26 -10.99
C ASN A 55 14.03 25.36 -10.20
N GLY A 56 13.72 24.09 -10.07
CA GLY A 56 14.52 23.15 -9.30
C GLY A 56 15.63 22.50 -10.14
N GLU A 57 16.73 22.16 -9.50
CA GLU A 57 17.76 21.28 -10.07
C GLU A 57 17.22 19.85 -10.28
N PHE A 58 16.12 19.50 -9.55
CA PHE A 58 15.47 18.20 -9.58
C PHE A 58 13.99 18.33 -9.93
N PRO A 59 13.42 17.37 -10.67
CA PRO A 59 12.01 17.38 -11.06
C PRO A 59 11.11 16.92 -9.91
N GLY A 60 10.98 17.75 -8.86
CA GLY A 60 10.06 17.51 -7.76
C GLY A 60 8.60 17.72 -8.14
N ILE A 61 7.69 17.41 -7.22
CA ILE A 61 6.24 17.52 -7.43
C ILE A 61 5.66 18.88 -7.01
N SER A 62 6.53 19.88 -6.78
CA SER A 62 6.15 21.27 -6.47
C SER A 62 5.37 21.46 -5.17
N VAL A 63 5.62 20.66 -4.14
CA VAL A 63 4.96 20.75 -2.82
C VAL A 63 5.18 22.11 -2.19
N THR A 64 6.42 22.61 -2.19
CA THR A 64 6.74 23.94 -1.62
C THR A 64 5.93 25.04 -2.30
N LYS A 65 5.76 24.97 -3.63
CA LYS A 65 4.92 25.93 -4.37
C LYS A 65 3.45 25.80 -3.97
N ALA A 66 2.94 24.58 -3.80
CA ALA A 66 1.57 24.37 -3.36
C ALA A 66 1.30 24.98 -1.98
N TYR A 67 2.20 24.80 -1.04
CA TYR A 67 2.09 25.42 0.30
C TYR A 67 2.12 26.94 0.23
N ASN A 68 3.01 27.52 -0.57
CA ASN A 68 3.19 28.95 -0.67
C ASN A 68 2.05 29.66 -1.42
N ASP A 69 1.53 29.04 -2.48
CA ASP A 69 0.58 29.71 -3.39
C ASP A 69 -0.88 29.30 -3.11
N LEU A 70 -1.11 28.04 -2.73
CA LEU A 70 -2.46 27.50 -2.61
C LEU A 70 -2.93 27.31 -1.16
N LEU A 71 -2.01 27.03 -0.25
CA LEU A 71 -2.33 26.66 1.14
C LEU A 71 -1.92 27.72 2.16
N LYS A 72 -1.20 28.78 1.75
CA LYS A 72 -0.56 29.79 2.59
C LYS A 72 -1.41 30.32 3.74
N ASP A 73 -2.70 30.57 3.50
CA ASP A 73 -3.61 31.20 4.47
C ASP A 73 -4.77 30.25 4.82
N LYS A 74 -4.56 28.93 4.68
CA LYS A 74 -5.59 27.93 4.93
C LYS A 74 -5.23 27.08 6.13
N ASP A 75 -6.12 27.09 7.13
CA ASP A 75 -6.07 26.09 8.19
C ASP A 75 -6.59 24.76 7.64
N GLY A 76 -5.71 23.76 7.53
CA GLY A 76 -6.08 22.41 7.14
C GLY A 76 -6.83 21.71 8.28
N LYS A 77 -7.79 20.85 7.93
CA LYS A 77 -8.33 19.90 8.90
C LYS A 77 -7.37 18.73 9.05
N SER A 78 -7.29 18.17 10.26
CA SER A 78 -6.54 16.92 10.47
C SER A 78 -7.20 15.79 9.67
N VAL A 79 -6.37 15.02 8.96
CA VAL A 79 -6.77 13.88 8.15
C VAL A 79 -6.10 12.64 8.69
N ILE A 80 -6.88 11.58 8.94
CA ILE A 80 -6.33 10.28 9.33
C ILE A 80 -6.05 9.50 8.06
N VAL A 81 -4.79 9.10 7.88
CA VAL A 81 -4.34 8.23 6.79
C VAL A 81 -3.97 6.89 7.40
N ALA A 82 -4.73 5.86 7.06
CA ALA A 82 -4.36 4.50 7.39
C ALA A 82 -3.30 3.99 6.40
N VAL A 83 -2.20 3.47 6.92
CA VAL A 83 -1.13 2.86 6.14
C VAL A 83 -1.17 1.35 6.40
N ILE A 84 -1.61 0.60 5.40
CA ILE A 84 -1.63 -0.87 5.39
C ILE A 84 -0.29 -1.34 4.81
N ASP A 85 0.59 -1.83 5.68
CA ASP A 85 1.98 -2.11 5.31
C ASP A 85 2.65 -3.13 6.26
N THR A 86 3.98 -3.18 6.27
CA THR A 86 4.81 -4.11 7.07
C THR A 86 4.89 -3.74 8.56
N GLY A 87 4.31 -2.63 8.98
CA GLY A 87 4.44 -2.02 10.31
C GLY A 87 5.15 -0.69 10.22
N ILE A 88 5.05 0.11 11.28
CA ILE A 88 5.63 1.47 11.33
C ILE A 88 6.36 1.65 12.66
N ASP A 89 7.58 2.16 12.61
CA ASP A 89 8.30 2.65 13.78
C ASP A 89 7.66 3.96 14.26
N ILE A 90 6.68 3.83 15.16
CA ILE A 90 5.95 4.97 15.72
C ILE A 90 6.77 5.83 16.68
N ASP A 91 7.89 5.30 17.17
CA ASP A 91 8.84 6.01 18.04
C ASP A 91 9.88 6.79 17.23
N HIS A 92 9.89 6.62 15.91
CA HIS A 92 10.80 7.35 15.03
C HIS A 92 10.72 8.86 15.29
N GLU A 93 11.88 9.52 15.44
CA GLU A 93 11.98 10.93 15.86
C GLU A 93 11.18 11.90 14.97
N ASP A 94 10.97 11.53 13.70
CA ASP A 94 10.26 12.33 12.70
C ASP A 94 8.78 11.94 12.52
N LEU A 95 8.33 10.85 13.16
CA LEU A 95 6.96 10.33 13.03
C LEU A 95 6.14 10.39 14.32
N LYS A 96 6.75 10.29 15.48
CA LYS A 96 6.07 10.15 16.80
C LYS A 96 4.97 11.18 17.07
N ASN A 97 5.07 12.38 16.50
CA ASN A 97 4.09 13.45 16.71
C ASN A 97 2.94 13.42 15.70
N VAL A 98 3.05 12.59 14.66
CA VAL A 98 2.04 12.44 13.59
C VAL A 98 1.32 11.10 13.63
N VAL A 99 1.61 10.26 14.62
CA VAL A 99 0.91 8.99 14.83
C VAL A 99 -0.52 9.27 15.29
N TRP A 100 -1.47 8.51 14.76
CA TRP A 100 -2.84 8.48 15.21
C TRP A 100 -2.94 7.77 16.58
N VAL A 101 -3.86 8.22 17.40
CA VAL A 101 -4.14 7.64 18.70
C VAL A 101 -5.62 7.32 18.78
N ASN A 102 -5.97 6.10 19.16
CA ASN A 102 -7.31 5.76 19.57
C ASN A 102 -7.56 6.31 20.97
N GLU A 103 -8.27 7.43 21.06
CA GLU A 103 -8.59 8.07 22.33
C GLU A 103 -9.62 7.29 23.17
N GLY A 104 -10.25 6.27 22.59
CA GLY A 104 -11.16 5.35 23.28
C GLY A 104 -10.46 4.31 24.13
N GLU A 105 -9.17 4.09 23.92
CA GLU A 105 -8.38 3.05 24.58
C GLU A 105 -7.50 3.59 25.72
N ILE A 106 -7.36 2.80 26.78
CA ILE A 106 -6.41 3.05 27.87
C ILE A 106 -5.19 2.14 27.67
N PRO A 107 -4.01 2.71 27.37
CA PRO A 107 -2.85 1.93 26.98
C PRO A 107 -2.44 0.83 27.98
N ASN A 108 -2.16 -0.36 27.47
CA ASN A 108 -1.58 -1.50 28.20
C ASN A 108 -2.41 -2.02 29.38
N ASN A 109 -3.73 -1.91 29.32
CA ASN A 109 -4.61 -2.44 30.37
C ASN A 109 -5.20 -3.82 30.02
N MET A 110 -4.97 -4.35 28.79
CA MET A 110 -5.48 -5.63 28.31
C MET A 110 -7.02 -5.68 28.22
N VAL A 111 -7.65 -4.54 28.01
CA VAL A 111 -9.09 -4.38 27.88
C VAL A 111 -9.38 -3.64 26.57
N ASP A 112 -10.42 -4.05 25.87
CA ASP A 112 -11.02 -3.31 24.77
C ASP A 112 -11.97 -2.27 25.39
N ASP A 113 -11.46 -1.04 25.63
CA ASP A 113 -12.18 -0.02 26.39
C ASP A 113 -13.27 0.64 25.55
N ASP A 114 -13.09 0.74 24.23
CA ASP A 114 -14.08 1.36 23.33
C ASP A 114 -15.10 0.34 22.76
N GLY A 115 -14.87 -0.96 22.99
CA GLY A 115 -15.79 -2.04 22.61
C GLY A 115 -15.82 -2.32 21.11
N ASN A 116 -14.74 -1.97 20.38
CA ASN A 116 -14.63 -2.17 18.93
C ASN A 116 -14.21 -3.61 18.54
N GLY A 117 -13.76 -4.40 19.53
CA GLY A 117 -13.31 -5.79 19.39
C GLY A 117 -11.80 -5.96 19.28
N TYR A 118 -11.02 -4.89 19.40
CA TYR A 118 -9.57 -4.87 19.32
C TYR A 118 -8.97 -4.35 20.63
N VAL A 119 -8.26 -5.20 21.36
CA VAL A 119 -7.71 -4.88 22.69
C VAL A 119 -6.45 -4.06 22.57
N ASP A 120 -6.37 -2.91 23.26
CA ASP A 120 -5.19 -2.02 23.27
C ASP A 120 -4.76 -1.59 21.84
N ASP A 121 -5.68 -1.29 20.95
CA ASP A 121 -5.41 -0.85 19.57
C ASP A 121 -5.06 0.66 19.47
N ILE A 122 -4.16 1.08 20.33
CA ILE A 122 -3.82 2.50 20.58
C ILE A 122 -3.41 3.26 19.31
N HIS A 123 -2.67 2.62 18.39
CA HIS A 123 -2.14 3.26 17.19
C HIS A 123 -2.53 2.54 15.89
N GLY A 124 -3.42 1.57 16.00
CA GLY A 124 -3.84 0.70 14.91
C GLY A 124 -3.77 -0.77 15.30
N TRP A 125 -3.67 -1.65 14.31
CA TRP A 125 -3.75 -3.08 14.54
C TRP A 125 -2.77 -3.90 13.70
N ASN A 126 -2.32 -5.01 14.25
CA ASN A 126 -1.44 -5.98 13.61
C ASN A 126 -2.20 -7.27 13.29
N PHE A 127 -2.52 -7.46 12.02
CA PHE A 127 -3.21 -8.66 11.52
C PHE A 127 -2.28 -9.85 11.29
N LEU A 128 -0.97 -9.67 11.34
CA LEU A 128 0.04 -10.71 11.13
C LEU A 128 0.50 -11.38 12.43
N GLY A 129 0.22 -10.78 13.59
CA GLY A 129 0.80 -11.22 14.86
C GLY A 129 2.34 -11.19 14.81
N ASP A 130 2.99 -12.27 15.24
CA ASP A 130 4.46 -12.38 15.23
C ASP A 130 5.04 -12.85 13.89
N SER A 131 4.22 -12.96 12.84
CA SER A 131 4.72 -13.35 11.52
C SER A 131 5.57 -12.23 10.90
N THR A 132 6.75 -12.59 10.37
CA THR A 132 7.61 -11.71 9.57
C THR A 132 7.60 -12.07 8.09
N GLY A 133 6.95 -13.17 7.74
CA GLY A 133 6.86 -13.64 6.37
C GLY A 133 5.77 -14.67 6.19
N ASP A 134 5.29 -14.79 4.97
CA ASP A 134 4.26 -15.75 4.60
C ASP A 134 4.59 -16.38 3.24
N GLN A 135 3.73 -17.26 2.78
CA GLN A 135 3.89 -17.90 1.49
C GLN A 135 3.39 -16.97 0.38
N TYR A 136 4.11 -16.99 -0.76
CA TYR A 136 3.61 -16.33 -1.95
C TYR A 136 2.26 -16.90 -2.39
N GLU A 137 1.36 -16.04 -2.85
CA GLU A 137 -0.01 -16.43 -3.27
C GLU A 137 0.01 -17.53 -4.33
N LEU A 138 0.92 -17.45 -5.28
CA LEU A 138 1.11 -18.50 -6.29
C LEU A 138 1.35 -19.88 -5.63
N ILE A 139 2.11 -19.94 -4.53
CA ILE A 139 2.36 -21.18 -3.80
C ILE A 139 1.11 -21.64 -3.07
N ARG A 140 0.36 -20.72 -2.48
CA ARG A 140 -0.93 -21.00 -1.82
C ARG A 140 -1.94 -21.58 -2.82
N MET A 141 -2.08 -20.93 -3.99
CA MET A 141 -2.93 -21.40 -5.08
C MET A 141 -2.53 -22.79 -5.58
N LEU A 142 -1.23 -23.01 -5.78
CA LEU A 142 -0.73 -24.31 -6.23
C LEU A 142 -0.95 -25.44 -5.21
N LYS A 143 -1.04 -25.10 -3.92
CA LYS A 143 -1.35 -26.08 -2.86
C LYS A 143 -2.84 -26.39 -2.77
N LYS A 144 -3.71 -25.40 -2.96
CA LYS A 144 -5.18 -25.57 -2.93
C LYS A 144 -5.69 -26.36 -4.11
N ASP A 145 -5.06 -26.21 -5.30
CA ASP A 145 -5.48 -26.88 -6.51
C ASP A 145 -4.79 -28.25 -6.61
N THR A 146 -5.56 -29.30 -6.36
CA THR A 146 -5.10 -30.69 -6.49
C THR A 146 -5.01 -31.15 -7.95
N ASP A 147 -5.53 -30.35 -8.89
CA ASP A 147 -5.54 -30.67 -10.31
C ASP A 147 -4.28 -30.15 -11.00
N PHE A 148 -3.32 -31.04 -11.20
CA PHE A 148 -2.01 -30.75 -11.78
C PHE A 148 -2.07 -30.26 -13.24
N GLU A 149 -3.19 -30.44 -13.92
CA GLU A 149 -3.36 -30.07 -15.34
C GLU A 149 -3.69 -28.58 -15.52
N THR A 150 -4.25 -27.91 -14.52
CA THR A 150 -4.66 -26.51 -14.62
C THR A 150 -3.51 -25.51 -14.29
N LYS A 151 -2.48 -25.95 -13.60
CA LYS A 151 -1.33 -25.12 -13.19
C LYS A 151 -0.56 -24.47 -14.35
N PRO A 152 -0.21 -25.21 -15.43
CA PRO A 152 0.42 -24.61 -16.61
C PRO A 152 -0.46 -23.56 -17.27
N LEU A 153 -1.78 -23.72 -17.21
CA LEU A 153 -2.75 -22.82 -17.81
C LEU A 153 -2.87 -21.50 -17.04
N ALA A 154 -2.80 -21.53 -15.72
CA ALA A 154 -2.78 -20.32 -14.87
C ALA A 154 -1.51 -19.49 -15.12
N ILE A 155 -0.36 -20.15 -15.24
CA ILE A 155 0.92 -19.50 -15.58
C ILE A 155 0.87 -18.91 -16.99
N GLN A 156 0.29 -19.61 -17.96
CA GLN A 156 0.12 -19.11 -19.32
C GLN A 156 -0.84 -17.90 -19.36
N LYS A 157 -1.99 -17.96 -18.69
CA LYS A 157 -2.92 -16.83 -18.60
C LYS A 157 -2.31 -15.60 -17.97
N TYR A 158 -1.51 -15.79 -16.93
CA TYR A 158 -0.80 -14.68 -16.31
C TYR A 158 0.24 -14.07 -17.25
N ALA A 159 0.98 -14.89 -17.99
CA ALA A 159 1.91 -14.44 -19.02
C ALA A 159 1.21 -13.75 -20.22
N GLU A 160 0.01 -14.18 -20.57
CA GLU A 160 -0.82 -13.55 -21.61
C GLU A 160 -1.34 -12.18 -21.15
N MET A 161 -1.84 -12.07 -19.94
CA MET A 161 -2.28 -10.80 -19.34
C MET A 161 -1.18 -9.73 -19.37
N ILE A 162 0.05 -10.11 -19.04
CA ILE A 162 1.18 -9.18 -19.03
C ILE A 162 1.61 -8.78 -20.44
N LYS A 163 1.45 -9.65 -21.43
CA LYS A 163 1.69 -9.30 -22.84
C LYS A 163 0.68 -8.32 -23.41
N GLU A 164 -0.57 -8.40 -22.99
CA GLU A 164 -1.63 -7.47 -23.42
C GLU A 164 -1.39 -6.05 -22.89
N ASP A 165 -0.69 -5.89 -21.78
CA ASP A 165 -0.32 -4.59 -21.21
C ASP A 165 0.91 -3.93 -21.89
N GLY A 166 1.44 -4.52 -22.96
CA GLY A 166 2.49 -3.92 -23.80
C GLY A 166 3.91 -3.97 -23.23
N ILE A 167 4.15 -4.83 -22.25
CA ILE A 167 5.44 -5.00 -21.57
C ILE A 167 6.21 -6.16 -22.23
N GLU A 168 6.64 -5.95 -23.49
CA GLU A 168 7.41 -6.98 -24.21
C GLU A 168 8.75 -7.33 -23.52
N ASP A 169 9.41 -6.37 -22.90
CA ASP A 169 10.66 -6.60 -22.14
C ASP A 169 10.44 -7.28 -20.77
N ALA A 170 9.20 -7.33 -20.29
CA ALA A 170 8.87 -7.99 -19.04
C ALA A 170 8.84 -9.52 -19.17
N VAL A 171 8.70 -10.07 -20.37
CA VAL A 171 8.63 -11.53 -20.58
C VAL A 171 9.91 -12.21 -20.09
N ASP A 172 11.08 -11.64 -20.40
CA ASP A 172 12.39 -12.15 -19.93
C ASP A 172 12.53 -12.03 -18.39
N VAL A 173 12.02 -10.94 -17.81
CA VAL A 173 12.06 -10.71 -16.36
C VAL A 173 11.07 -11.65 -15.67
N ILE A 174 9.90 -11.88 -16.27
CA ILE A 174 8.87 -12.76 -15.76
C ILE A 174 9.28 -14.22 -15.89
N GLU A 175 9.83 -14.64 -17.05
CA GLU A 175 10.37 -15.99 -17.18
C GLU A 175 11.51 -16.25 -16.18
N LYS A 176 12.38 -15.27 -15.95
CA LYS A 176 13.41 -15.35 -14.91
C LYS A 176 12.82 -15.38 -13.50
N ASN A 177 11.80 -14.58 -13.23
CA ASN A 177 11.12 -14.56 -11.93
C ASN A 177 10.30 -15.83 -11.73
N ILE A 178 9.52 -16.28 -12.71
CA ILE A 178 8.81 -17.55 -12.66
C ILE A 178 9.80 -18.71 -12.52
N THR A 179 10.91 -18.69 -13.24
CA THR A 179 11.93 -19.73 -13.13
C THR A 179 12.59 -19.69 -11.74
N ARG A 180 12.91 -18.52 -11.22
CA ARG A 180 13.41 -18.33 -9.86
C ARG A 180 12.40 -18.78 -8.83
N ASP A 181 11.15 -18.40 -8.97
CA ASP A 181 10.08 -18.71 -8.04
C ASP A 181 9.69 -20.20 -8.14
N LEU A 182 9.80 -20.83 -9.32
CA LEU A 182 9.70 -22.28 -9.48
C LEU A 182 10.91 -23.02 -8.91
N MET A 183 12.11 -22.44 -8.98
CA MET A 183 13.30 -23.00 -8.30
C MET A 183 13.16 -22.88 -6.79
N HIS A 184 12.75 -21.72 -6.28
CA HIS A 184 12.38 -21.54 -4.87
C HIS A 184 11.20 -22.42 -4.47
N TYR A 185 10.24 -22.63 -5.35
CA TYR A 185 9.12 -23.56 -5.16
C TYR A 185 9.59 -25.01 -5.05
N ASN A 186 10.50 -25.46 -5.91
CA ASN A 186 11.07 -26.80 -5.82
C ASN A 186 11.93 -26.96 -4.56
N ASP A 187 12.69 -25.93 -4.18
CA ASP A 187 13.41 -25.90 -2.92
C ASP A 187 12.45 -25.79 -1.73
N SER A 188 11.40 -25.00 -1.84
CA SER A 188 10.36 -24.86 -0.81
C SER A 188 9.50 -26.09 -0.70
N ILE A 189 9.17 -26.83 -1.79
CA ILE A 189 8.53 -28.14 -1.69
C ILE A 189 9.46 -29.16 -1.03
N THR A 190 10.74 -29.11 -1.35
CA THR A 190 11.74 -30.01 -0.74
C THR A 190 11.96 -29.64 0.73
N GLN A 191 11.90 -28.37 1.07
CA GLN A 191 11.93 -27.87 2.44
C GLN A 191 10.57 -28.01 3.14
N ALA A 192 9.44 -27.75 2.48
CA ALA A 192 8.09 -27.92 3.04
C ALA A 192 7.74 -29.39 3.31
N LYS A 193 8.37 -30.33 2.62
CA LYS A 193 8.35 -31.75 3.03
C LYS A 193 9.15 -31.99 4.31
N LYS A 194 10.03 -31.05 4.69
CA LYS A 194 10.84 -31.09 5.93
C LYS A 194 10.32 -30.12 6.99
N LEU A 195 9.60 -29.08 6.60
CA LEU A 195 8.98 -28.15 7.53
C LEU A 195 7.54 -28.64 7.77
N THR A 196 7.28 -29.07 8.98
CA THR A 196 5.93 -29.06 9.52
C THR A 196 5.38 -27.67 9.25
N TRP A 197 4.23 -27.62 8.56
CA TRP A 197 3.45 -26.41 8.38
C TRP A 197 3.42 -25.61 9.70
N ASN A 198 3.96 -24.41 9.69
CA ASN A 198 3.79 -23.52 10.81
C ASN A 198 2.43 -22.86 10.59
N PRO A 199 1.46 -23.11 11.50
CA PRO A 199 0.19 -22.38 11.43
C PRO A 199 0.48 -20.90 11.46
N ARG A 200 -0.40 -20.08 10.88
CA ARG A 200 -0.32 -18.62 11.00
C ARG A 200 -0.01 -18.22 12.43
N ALA A 201 0.84 -17.22 12.63
CA ALA A 201 1.24 -16.77 13.94
C ALA A 201 0.04 -16.30 14.80
N THR A 202 -1.01 -15.83 14.15
CA THR A 202 -2.29 -15.44 14.75
C THR A 202 -3.20 -16.62 15.10
N GLY A 203 -2.89 -17.83 14.60
CA GLY A 203 -3.67 -19.05 14.85
C GLY A 203 -5.05 -19.10 14.18
N ASP A 204 -5.39 -18.12 13.36
CA ASP A 204 -6.64 -18.08 12.60
C ASP A 204 -6.54 -18.85 11.28
N ASP A 205 -7.70 -19.16 10.68
CA ASP A 205 -7.79 -19.67 9.32
C ASP A 205 -7.92 -18.48 8.33
N PRO A 206 -7.00 -18.31 7.39
CA PRO A 206 -7.04 -17.20 6.44
C PRO A 206 -8.22 -17.31 5.45
N ASP A 207 -8.83 -18.49 5.30
CA ASP A 207 -10.00 -18.69 4.46
C ASP A 207 -11.33 -18.52 5.23
N ASP A 208 -11.29 -18.44 6.57
CA ASP A 208 -12.47 -18.21 7.41
C ASP A 208 -12.67 -16.72 7.69
N PHE A 209 -13.49 -16.07 6.87
CA PHE A 209 -13.88 -14.68 7.05
C PHE A 209 -14.94 -14.46 8.17
N SER A 210 -15.38 -15.49 8.88
CA SER A 210 -16.27 -15.32 10.03
C SER A 210 -15.52 -14.81 11.27
N ASN A 211 -14.25 -15.18 11.42
CA ASN A 211 -13.37 -14.71 12.48
C ASN A 211 -12.63 -13.44 12.04
N LYS A 212 -13.03 -12.29 12.59
CA LYS A 212 -12.44 -10.97 12.27
C LYS A 212 -11.55 -10.41 13.37
N PHE A 213 -11.60 -10.98 14.58
CA PHE A 213 -10.84 -10.53 15.74
C PHE A 213 -9.66 -11.47 15.97
N TYR A 214 -8.55 -11.21 15.31
CA TYR A 214 -7.28 -11.93 15.43
C TYR A 214 -6.14 -10.93 15.32
N GLY A 215 -4.93 -11.35 15.69
CA GLY A 215 -3.79 -10.44 15.74
C GLY A 215 -3.66 -9.76 17.10
N ASP A 216 -2.98 -8.64 17.13
CA ASP A 216 -2.65 -7.89 18.35
C ASP A 216 -2.41 -6.40 18.09
N GLY A 217 -2.26 -5.61 19.16
CA GLY A 217 -1.95 -4.18 19.10
C GLY A 217 -0.49 -3.85 18.79
N ASN A 218 0.38 -4.83 18.58
CA ASN A 218 1.81 -4.59 18.34
C ASN A 218 2.10 -4.32 16.84
N ILE A 219 1.96 -3.07 16.47
CA ILE A 219 2.05 -2.59 15.07
C ILE A 219 3.49 -2.27 14.62
N LEU A 220 4.48 -2.48 15.49
CA LEU A 220 5.87 -2.17 15.19
C LEU A 220 6.46 -3.17 14.18
N PRO A 221 7.48 -2.75 13.39
CA PRO A 221 8.30 -3.68 12.63
C PRO A 221 8.90 -4.75 13.54
N LYS A 222 8.90 -6.00 13.08
CA LYS A 222 9.45 -7.14 13.85
C LYS A 222 10.92 -7.38 13.55
N THR A 223 11.40 -6.89 12.42
CA THR A 223 12.80 -7.02 11.97
C THR A 223 13.28 -5.72 11.35
N ASP A 224 14.60 -5.52 11.32
CA ASP A 224 15.22 -4.34 10.70
C ASP A 224 14.93 -4.23 9.19
N ASP A 225 14.54 -5.33 8.55
CA ASP A 225 14.17 -5.37 7.13
C ASP A 225 12.74 -4.85 6.86
N GLU A 226 11.91 -4.71 7.89
CA GLU A 226 10.51 -4.25 7.79
C GLU A 226 10.41 -2.71 7.84
N TYR A 227 11.21 -2.01 7.03
CA TYR A 227 11.26 -0.54 7.03
C TYR A 227 10.28 0.12 6.05
N HIS A 228 9.65 -0.64 5.17
CA HIS A 228 8.83 -0.09 4.07
C HIS A 228 7.67 0.77 4.59
N GLY A 229 6.89 0.27 5.55
CA GLY A 229 5.78 1.03 6.13
C GLY A 229 6.23 2.32 6.83
N THR A 230 7.38 2.29 7.54
CA THR A 230 7.97 3.49 8.14
C THR A 230 8.37 4.51 7.09
N HIS A 231 8.97 4.06 5.98
CA HIS A 231 9.36 4.91 4.87
C HIS A 231 8.13 5.54 4.18
N VAL A 232 7.08 4.76 3.94
CA VAL A 232 5.80 5.25 3.38
C VAL A 232 5.17 6.30 4.29
N ALA A 233 5.10 6.04 5.60
CA ALA A 233 4.59 6.99 6.58
C ALA A 233 5.40 8.29 6.59
N GLY A 234 6.73 8.20 6.48
CA GLY A 234 7.63 9.34 6.38
C GLY A 234 7.35 10.21 5.16
N ILE A 235 7.23 9.62 3.98
CA ILE A 235 6.87 10.36 2.76
C ILE A 235 5.54 11.08 2.93
N ILE A 236 4.55 10.44 3.53
CA ILE A 236 3.21 11.03 3.72
C ILE A 236 3.27 12.18 4.71
N ALA A 237 3.85 11.96 5.91
CA ALA A 237 3.57 12.77 7.08
C ALA A 237 4.74 13.05 8.02
N ALA A 238 6.00 12.77 7.63
CA ALA A 238 7.13 13.17 8.48
C ALA A 238 6.99 14.64 8.90
N GLN A 239 7.30 14.91 10.17
CA GLN A 239 7.00 16.22 10.77
C GLN A 239 7.75 17.33 10.04
N ARG A 240 7.02 18.24 9.44
CA ARG A 240 7.59 19.33 8.65
C ARG A 240 8.27 20.37 9.52
N HIS A 241 9.41 20.89 9.04
CA HIS A 241 10.14 22.03 9.61
C HIS A 241 10.63 21.80 11.06
N ASN A 242 10.86 20.54 11.43
CA ASN A 242 11.39 20.20 12.76
C ASN A 242 12.94 20.14 12.81
N GLY A 243 13.61 20.24 11.66
CA GLY A 243 15.06 20.15 11.52
C GLY A 243 15.62 18.73 11.66
N VAL A 244 14.75 17.71 11.55
CA VAL A 244 15.09 16.29 11.62
C VAL A 244 14.64 15.64 10.33
N GLY A 245 15.44 14.72 9.78
CA GLY A 245 15.09 13.92 8.64
C GLY A 245 14.60 14.70 7.44
N MET A 246 13.40 14.41 6.97
CA MET A 246 12.79 15.02 5.77
C MET A 246 11.39 15.57 6.10
N ASP A 247 10.98 16.58 5.37
CA ASP A 247 9.59 17.06 5.43
C ASP A 247 8.64 16.07 4.74
N GLY A 248 7.57 15.64 5.39
CA GLY A 248 6.48 14.90 4.77
C GLY A 248 5.70 15.76 3.76
N ILE A 249 4.96 15.14 2.86
CA ILE A 249 4.16 15.86 1.86
C ILE A 249 3.00 16.60 2.52
N ALA A 250 2.35 16.01 3.52
CA ALA A 250 1.15 16.54 4.15
C ALA A 250 1.40 16.99 5.60
N ALA A 251 1.03 18.23 5.93
CA ALA A 251 1.30 18.82 7.26
C ALA A 251 0.29 18.39 8.33
N ASN A 252 -0.99 18.21 7.97
CA ASN A 252 -2.08 17.98 8.93
C ASN A 252 -2.61 16.54 8.82
N VAL A 253 -1.73 15.58 9.00
CA VAL A 253 -2.04 14.15 8.89
C VAL A 253 -1.74 13.43 10.20
N LYS A 254 -2.55 12.44 10.51
CA LYS A 254 -2.28 11.43 11.53
C LYS A 254 -2.21 10.06 10.86
N ILE A 255 -1.16 9.33 11.14
CA ILE A 255 -0.89 7.99 10.56
C ILE A 255 -1.50 6.93 11.48
N MET A 256 -2.47 6.18 10.99
CA MET A 256 -3.00 4.97 11.59
C MET A 256 -2.25 3.78 11.01
N THR A 257 -1.65 2.96 11.85
CA THR A 257 -0.80 1.84 11.41
C THR A 257 -1.60 0.55 11.33
N LEU A 258 -1.57 -0.11 10.17
CA LEU A 258 -2.18 -1.42 9.98
C LEU A 258 -1.15 -2.38 9.41
N ARG A 259 -0.63 -3.27 10.27
CA ARG A 259 0.38 -4.24 9.89
C ARG A 259 -0.31 -5.47 9.31
N ALA A 260 -0.35 -5.57 7.97
CA ALA A 260 -1.03 -6.63 7.25
C ALA A 260 -0.24 -7.18 6.04
N VAL A 261 0.90 -6.55 5.72
CA VAL A 261 1.78 -6.99 4.63
C VAL A 261 3.02 -7.64 5.23
N PRO A 262 3.28 -8.92 4.94
CA PRO A 262 4.47 -9.60 5.44
C PRO A 262 5.73 -9.08 4.71
N ASN A 263 6.88 -9.09 5.40
CA ASN A 263 8.15 -8.67 4.79
C ASN A 263 8.60 -9.61 3.65
N LYS A 264 8.18 -10.85 3.69
CA LYS A 264 8.45 -11.87 2.67
C LYS A 264 7.19 -12.67 2.38
N GLY A 265 6.90 -12.88 1.10
CA GLY A 265 5.66 -13.52 0.66
C GLY A 265 4.60 -12.49 0.31
N ASP A 266 3.38 -12.97 0.14
CA ASP A 266 2.23 -12.12 -0.20
C ASP A 266 1.24 -12.08 0.97
N GLU A 267 0.57 -10.97 1.12
CA GLU A 267 -0.50 -10.77 2.09
C GLU A 267 -1.68 -11.72 1.82
N TYR A 268 -2.47 -11.98 2.84
CA TYR A 268 -3.75 -12.65 2.68
C TYR A 268 -4.87 -11.64 2.44
N ASP A 269 -5.78 -11.98 1.52
CA ASP A 269 -6.98 -11.19 1.27
C ASP A 269 -7.75 -10.86 2.54
N LYS A 270 -7.82 -11.80 3.48
CA LYS A 270 -8.46 -11.63 4.78
C LYS A 270 -7.84 -10.49 5.58
N ASP A 271 -6.50 -10.42 5.66
CA ASP A 271 -5.78 -9.40 6.42
C ASP A 271 -6.01 -8.01 5.80
N ILE A 272 -5.99 -7.93 4.48
CA ILE A 272 -6.27 -6.69 3.75
C ILE A 272 -7.73 -6.25 3.93
N VAL A 273 -8.69 -7.16 3.79
CA VAL A 273 -10.13 -6.86 3.98
C VAL A 273 -10.41 -6.31 5.38
N TYR A 274 -9.86 -6.95 6.42
CA TYR A 274 -10.08 -6.47 7.78
C TYR A 274 -9.28 -5.23 8.13
N SER A 275 -8.12 -5.01 7.52
CA SER A 275 -7.39 -3.74 7.62
C SER A 275 -8.19 -2.57 7.03
N ILE A 276 -8.76 -2.75 5.85
CA ILE A 276 -9.62 -1.74 5.23
C ILE A 276 -10.86 -1.47 6.10
N ARG A 277 -11.47 -2.53 6.64
CA ARG A 277 -12.63 -2.41 7.51
C ARG A 277 -12.31 -1.68 8.79
N TYR A 278 -11.23 -2.10 9.46
CA TYR A 278 -10.72 -1.44 10.67
C TYR A 278 -10.46 0.05 10.42
N ALA A 279 -9.74 0.39 9.34
CA ALA A 279 -9.46 1.77 8.98
C ALA A 279 -10.73 2.61 8.84
N ALA A 280 -11.74 2.08 8.14
CA ALA A 280 -13.00 2.77 7.92
C ALA A 280 -13.82 2.93 9.22
N ASP A 281 -13.90 1.88 10.03
CA ASP A 281 -14.66 1.86 11.28
C ASP A 281 -14.01 2.78 12.34
N ASN A 282 -12.68 2.97 12.30
CA ASN A 282 -11.91 3.87 13.18
C ASN A 282 -11.64 5.27 12.57
N GLY A 283 -12.38 5.65 11.55
CA GLY A 283 -12.46 7.03 11.06
C GLY A 283 -11.31 7.46 10.15
N ALA A 284 -10.58 6.53 9.53
CA ALA A 284 -9.62 6.89 8.50
C ALA A 284 -10.31 7.57 7.31
N HIS A 285 -9.70 8.64 6.82
CA HIS A 285 -10.22 9.41 5.67
C HIS A 285 -9.61 8.91 4.36
N ILE A 286 -8.40 8.39 4.44
CA ILE A 286 -7.61 7.88 3.31
C ILE A 286 -6.98 6.58 3.75
N ILE A 287 -6.91 5.61 2.85
CA ILE A 287 -6.14 4.38 3.02
C ILE A 287 -5.03 4.39 1.97
N ASN A 288 -3.79 4.26 2.44
CA ASN A 288 -2.64 3.97 1.59
C ASN A 288 -2.31 2.49 1.72
N MET A 289 -2.20 1.84 0.58
CA MET A 289 -1.80 0.45 0.46
C MET A 289 -0.81 0.37 -0.70
N SER A 290 0.41 0.01 -0.42
CA SER A 290 1.49 -0.04 -1.42
C SER A 290 2.26 -1.36 -1.35
#